data_6381a8f7d7a00f1522bcfa7eced9ddae
#
_entry.id   6381a8f7d7a00f1522bcfa7eced9ddae
#
_cell.length_a   1.000
_cell.length_b   1.000
_cell.length_c   1.000
_cell.angle_alpha   90.00
_cell.angle_beta   90.00
_cell.angle_gamma   90.00
#
_symmetry.space_group_name_H-M   'P 1'
#
loop_
_entity.id
_entity.type
_entity.pdbx_description
1 polymer ?
#
loop_
_entity_poly.entity_id
_entity_poly.type
_entity_poly.pdbx_seq_one_letter_code
_entity_poly.pdbx_strand_id
1 'polypeptide(L)'
;MDFGLIEREIARFDSQEFHGGVTNSLIEAAELAIGLRFPPSYVEFLRRLGCGYVSFQEFIGLGGPPHLDLVKEATYLREHSKISRFPRQLIPVLADGFGNYECIDTSRPMADGECSVVSWLHDGGDDQDCEEIAKSYLEWFLSVLRMIQSVDTQDVR
;
A
#
# COMPACT_ATOMS: atom_id res chain seq x y z
N MET A 1 -16.91 1.73 7.32
CA MET A 1 -15.82 0.97 6.65
C MET A 1 -15.92 -0.48 7.07
N ASP A 2 -16.14 -1.38 6.13
CA ASP A 2 -16.29 -2.81 6.43
C ASP A 2 -15.03 -3.58 6.03
N PHE A 3 -14.06 -3.64 6.93
CA PHE A 3 -12.83 -4.42 6.74
C PHE A 3 -13.13 -5.95 6.70
N GLY A 4 -14.27 -6.38 7.26
CA GLY A 4 -14.72 -7.76 7.17
C GLY A 4 -14.97 -8.23 5.73
N LEU A 5 -15.31 -7.32 4.82
CA LEU A 5 -15.42 -7.63 3.40
C LEU A 5 -14.04 -8.02 2.82
N ILE A 6 -12.99 -7.26 3.17
CA ILE A 6 -11.62 -7.57 2.74
C ILE A 6 -11.19 -8.95 3.22
N GLU A 7 -11.40 -9.27 4.48
CA GLU A 7 -11.03 -10.57 5.04
C GLU A 7 -11.76 -11.72 4.33
N ARG A 8 -13.03 -11.54 4.00
CA ARG A 8 -13.81 -12.50 3.20
C ARG A 8 -13.27 -12.65 1.76
N GLU A 9 -12.89 -11.55 1.12
CA GLU A 9 -12.31 -11.60 -0.23
C GLU A 9 -10.93 -12.28 -0.22
N ILE A 10 -10.07 -11.98 0.76
CA ILE A 10 -8.77 -12.65 0.92
C ILE A 10 -8.93 -14.16 1.11
N ALA A 11 -9.92 -14.58 1.92
CA ALA A 11 -10.16 -16.00 2.21
C ALA A 11 -10.56 -16.85 0.98
N ARG A 12 -10.88 -16.21 -0.15
CA ARG A 12 -11.19 -16.90 -1.41
C ARG A 12 -9.95 -17.35 -2.19
N PHE A 13 -8.78 -16.83 -1.83
CA PHE A 13 -7.54 -17.18 -2.51
C PHE A 13 -6.85 -18.35 -1.82
N ASP A 14 -6.42 -19.34 -2.60
CA ASP A 14 -5.67 -20.50 -2.12
C ASP A 14 -4.24 -20.12 -1.69
N SER A 15 -3.64 -19.15 -2.40
CA SER A 15 -2.31 -18.63 -2.10
C SER A 15 -2.42 -17.22 -1.51
N GLN A 16 -2.30 -17.14 -0.19
CA GLN A 16 -2.25 -15.86 0.53
C GLN A 16 -1.60 -16.06 1.90
N GLU A 17 -0.87 -15.08 2.36
CA GLU A 17 -0.30 -15.06 3.69
C GLU A 17 -0.11 -13.62 4.17
N PHE A 18 -0.54 -13.34 5.39
CA PHE A 18 -0.26 -12.09 6.09
C PHE A 18 0.46 -12.37 7.40
N HIS A 19 1.38 -11.49 7.76
CA HIS A 19 2.23 -11.67 8.95
C HIS A 19 1.51 -11.41 10.28
N GLY A 20 0.28 -10.90 10.21
CA GLY A 20 -0.54 -10.57 11.37
C GLY A 20 -0.47 -9.11 11.78
N GLY A 21 -1.48 -8.67 12.49
CA GLY A 21 -1.61 -7.27 12.90
C GLY A 21 -0.51 -6.80 13.83
N VAL A 22 -0.19 -5.51 13.74
CA VAL A 22 0.80 -4.86 14.59
C VAL A 22 0.15 -3.95 15.63
N THR A 23 0.91 -3.61 16.68
CA THR A 23 0.44 -2.76 17.77
C THR A 23 0.33 -1.29 17.34
N ASN A 24 -0.54 -0.52 18.03
CA ASN A 24 -0.60 0.93 17.83
C ASN A 24 0.75 1.62 18.05
N SER A 25 1.54 1.16 19.03
CA SER A 25 2.88 1.71 19.28
C SER A 25 3.81 1.57 18.08
N LEU A 26 3.74 0.43 17.36
CA LEU A 26 4.54 0.24 16.15
C LEU A 26 4.06 1.13 14.99
N ILE A 27 2.74 1.31 14.86
CA ILE A 27 2.16 2.22 13.86
C ILE A 27 2.59 3.67 14.12
N GLU A 28 2.47 4.14 15.36
CA GLU A 28 2.90 5.49 15.77
C GLU A 28 4.40 5.71 15.55
N ALA A 29 5.22 4.72 15.86
CA ALA A 29 6.66 4.76 15.59
C ALA A 29 6.97 4.87 14.08
N ALA A 30 6.23 4.17 13.25
CA ALA A 30 6.36 4.24 11.79
C ALA A 30 5.92 5.62 11.24
N GLU A 31 4.79 6.16 11.73
CA GLU A 31 4.32 7.51 11.38
C GLU A 31 5.40 8.57 11.73
N LEU A 32 5.97 8.45 12.92
CA LEU A 32 7.04 9.36 13.36
C LEU A 32 8.30 9.22 12.49
N ALA A 33 8.70 8.00 12.16
CA ALA A 33 9.90 7.72 11.37
C ALA A 33 9.83 8.29 9.96
N ILE A 34 8.68 8.22 9.31
CA ILE A 34 8.51 8.77 7.95
C ILE A 34 7.93 10.18 7.91
N GLY A 35 7.47 10.70 9.05
CA GLY A 35 6.93 12.06 9.19
C GLY A 35 5.55 12.26 8.58
N LEU A 36 4.72 11.21 8.51
CA LEU A 36 3.39 11.23 7.92
C LEU A 36 2.36 10.57 8.83
N ARG A 37 1.13 11.07 8.79
CA ARG A 37 -0.03 10.41 9.43
C ARG A 37 -0.63 9.41 8.45
N PHE A 38 -0.97 8.23 8.94
CA PHE A 38 -1.61 7.22 8.12
C PHE A 38 -3.13 7.40 8.11
N PRO A 39 -3.77 7.26 6.94
CA PRO A 39 -5.24 7.32 6.87
C PRO A 39 -5.89 6.14 7.60
N PRO A 40 -7.15 6.31 8.06
CA PRO A 40 -7.81 5.31 8.90
C PRO A 40 -7.87 3.90 8.30
N SER A 41 -8.15 3.76 7.01
CA SER A 41 -8.23 2.44 6.37
C SER A 41 -6.87 1.74 6.29
N TYR A 42 -5.77 2.47 6.14
CA TYR A 42 -4.43 1.89 6.17
C TYR A 42 -4.02 1.49 7.59
N VAL A 43 -4.35 2.31 8.59
CA VAL A 43 -4.16 1.94 10.01
C VAL A 43 -4.88 0.64 10.33
N GLU A 44 -6.12 0.46 9.85
CA GLU A 44 -6.89 -0.76 10.07
C GLU A 44 -6.26 -1.97 9.40
N PHE A 45 -5.73 -1.82 8.17
CA PHE A 45 -4.94 -2.85 7.49
C PHE A 45 -3.73 -3.27 8.34
N LEU A 46 -2.96 -2.31 8.84
CA LEU A 46 -1.79 -2.59 9.68
C LEU A 46 -2.16 -3.30 10.97
N ARG A 47 -3.26 -2.91 11.62
CA ARG A 47 -3.75 -3.53 12.85
C ARG A 47 -4.21 -4.98 12.68
N ARG A 48 -4.76 -5.32 11.52
CA ARG A 48 -5.34 -6.64 11.27
C ARG A 48 -4.40 -7.57 10.53
N LEU A 49 -3.70 -7.07 9.54
CA LEU A 49 -2.94 -7.88 8.59
C LEU A 49 -1.43 -7.59 8.63
N GLY A 50 -1.02 -6.39 8.96
CA GLY A 50 0.38 -5.96 9.02
C GLY A 50 0.99 -5.76 7.64
N CYS A 51 1.36 -6.83 6.98
CA CYS A 51 1.83 -6.91 5.60
C CYS A 51 1.72 -8.36 5.11
N GLY A 52 1.85 -8.59 3.82
CA GLY A 52 1.78 -9.95 3.29
C GLY A 52 1.57 -9.99 1.78
N TYR A 53 1.01 -11.10 1.30
CA TYR A 53 0.72 -11.28 -0.12
C TYR A 53 -0.62 -12.00 -0.37
N VAL A 54 -1.16 -11.76 -1.55
CA VAL A 54 -2.26 -12.52 -2.13
C VAL A 54 -1.87 -12.90 -3.55
N SER A 55 -1.83 -14.20 -3.86
CA SER A 55 -1.37 -14.75 -5.13
C SER A 55 0.05 -14.23 -5.46
N PHE A 56 0.21 -13.50 -6.55
CA PHE A 56 1.48 -12.91 -6.98
C PHE A 56 1.73 -11.50 -6.44
N GLN A 57 0.79 -10.90 -5.71
CA GLN A 57 0.85 -9.49 -5.31
C GLN A 57 1.23 -9.34 -3.84
N GLU A 58 2.31 -8.60 -3.58
CA GLU A 58 2.77 -8.24 -2.25
C GLU A 58 2.21 -6.88 -1.81
N PHE A 59 1.89 -6.77 -0.52
CA PHE A 59 1.33 -5.57 0.12
C PHE A 59 2.29 -5.07 1.21
N ILE A 60 2.81 -3.87 1.02
CA ILE A 60 3.76 -3.23 1.92
C ILE A 60 3.03 -2.74 3.18
N GLY A 61 3.63 -3.00 4.33
CA GLY A 61 3.09 -2.63 5.63
C GLY A 61 4.13 -2.72 6.74
N LEU A 62 3.77 -3.37 7.84
CA LEU A 62 4.63 -3.51 9.02
C LEU A 62 4.59 -4.94 9.57
N GLY A 63 5.63 -5.30 10.32
CA GLY A 63 5.67 -6.55 11.08
C GLY A 63 6.10 -7.78 10.28
N GLY A 64 6.62 -7.62 9.07
CA GLY A 64 7.09 -8.70 8.21
C GLY A 64 8.53 -8.52 7.73
N PRO A 65 8.89 -9.14 6.60
CA PRO A 65 10.25 -9.09 6.08
C PRO A 65 10.63 -7.68 5.62
N PRO A 66 11.95 -7.38 5.54
CA PRO A 66 12.43 -6.03 5.21
C PRO A 66 11.89 -5.44 3.91
N HIS A 67 11.68 -6.25 2.88
CA HIS A 67 11.18 -5.78 1.58
C HIS A 67 9.69 -5.40 1.59
N LEU A 68 8.96 -5.75 2.65
CA LEU A 68 7.57 -5.35 2.88
C LEU A 68 7.43 -4.31 4.00
N ASP A 69 8.54 -3.81 4.54
CA ASP A 69 8.54 -2.79 5.60
C ASP A 69 8.40 -1.40 5.00
N LEU A 70 7.29 -0.73 5.29
CA LEU A 70 6.98 0.58 4.71
C LEU A 70 7.99 1.66 5.08
N VAL A 71 8.58 1.61 6.29
CA VAL A 71 9.56 2.61 6.74
C VAL A 71 10.86 2.45 5.94
N LYS A 72 11.31 1.21 5.75
CA LYS A 72 12.50 0.91 4.94
C LYS A 72 12.31 1.26 3.48
N GLU A 73 11.16 0.89 2.90
CA GLU A 73 10.83 1.20 1.50
C GLU A 73 10.74 2.71 1.26
N ALA A 74 10.00 3.44 2.09
CA ALA A 74 9.88 4.89 1.96
C ALA A 74 11.23 5.60 2.11
N THR A 75 12.04 5.19 3.08
CA THR A 75 13.38 5.74 3.29
C THR A 75 14.29 5.46 2.09
N TYR A 76 14.30 4.22 1.61
CA TYR A 76 15.08 3.83 0.44
C TYR A 76 14.70 4.65 -0.81
N LEU A 77 13.41 4.77 -1.09
CA LEU A 77 12.92 5.54 -2.24
C LEU A 77 13.28 7.02 -2.15
N ARG A 78 13.18 7.63 -0.96
CA ARG A 78 13.56 9.03 -0.72
C ARG A 78 15.05 9.30 -0.93
N GLU A 79 15.89 8.33 -0.63
CA GLU A 79 17.37 8.45 -0.71
C GLU A 79 17.93 8.04 -2.07
N HIS A 80 17.32 7.06 -2.75
CA HIS A 80 17.90 6.39 -3.91
C HIS A 80 17.18 6.62 -5.24
N SER A 81 16.02 7.28 -5.25
CA SER A 81 15.31 7.60 -6.50
C SER A 81 16.05 8.70 -7.26
N LYS A 82 16.67 8.34 -8.40
CA LYS A 82 17.63 9.19 -9.12
C LYS A 82 17.02 9.94 -10.30
N ILE A 83 16.08 9.33 -11.02
CA ILE A 83 15.46 9.91 -12.22
C ILE A 83 14.35 10.86 -11.81
N SER A 84 13.49 10.41 -10.90
CA SER A 84 12.41 11.20 -10.30
C SER A 84 12.53 11.15 -8.79
N ARG A 85 12.47 12.29 -8.11
CA ARG A 85 12.43 12.32 -6.66
C ARG A 85 11.16 11.65 -6.15
N PHE A 86 11.30 10.77 -5.16
CA PHE A 86 10.14 10.20 -4.47
C PHE A 86 9.54 11.26 -3.53
N PRO A 87 8.28 11.68 -3.75
CA PRO A 87 7.65 12.74 -2.95
C PRO A 87 7.49 12.34 -1.49
N ARG A 88 7.81 13.26 -0.56
CA ARG A 88 7.76 12.98 0.88
C ARG A 88 6.37 12.71 1.41
N GLN A 89 5.31 13.19 0.75
CA GLN A 89 3.93 12.97 1.12
C GLN A 89 3.38 11.60 0.73
N LEU A 90 4.12 10.81 -0.05
CA LEU A 90 3.67 9.49 -0.50
C LEU A 90 4.09 8.38 0.46
N ILE A 91 3.16 7.46 0.72
CA ILE A 91 3.40 6.21 1.45
C ILE A 91 3.36 5.07 0.43
N PRO A 92 4.47 4.36 0.16
CA PRO A 92 4.46 3.24 -0.78
C PRO A 92 3.67 2.06 -0.19
N VAL A 93 2.73 1.52 -0.93
CA VAL A 93 1.89 0.39 -0.50
C VAL A 93 2.01 -0.84 -1.40
N LEU A 94 2.49 -0.66 -2.64
CA LEU A 94 2.69 -1.75 -3.59
C LEU A 94 3.78 -1.37 -4.60
N ALA A 95 4.70 -2.31 -4.85
CA ALA A 95 5.71 -2.22 -5.89
C ALA A 95 5.31 -3.06 -7.10
N ASP A 96 5.51 -2.55 -8.32
CA ASP A 96 5.22 -3.30 -9.56
C ASP A 96 6.39 -4.19 -10.03
N GLY A 97 7.54 -4.10 -9.36
CA GLY A 97 8.75 -4.83 -9.73
C GLY A 97 9.60 -4.15 -10.83
N PHE A 98 9.14 -3.05 -11.41
CA PHE A 98 9.84 -2.27 -12.45
C PHE A 98 10.28 -0.88 -11.99
N GLY A 99 10.20 -0.62 -10.68
CA GLY A 99 10.59 0.66 -10.07
C GLY A 99 9.42 1.61 -9.81
N ASN A 100 8.21 1.30 -10.27
CA ASN A 100 7.01 2.08 -10.02
C ASN A 100 6.30 1.61 -8.75
N TYR A 101 5.58 2.52 -8.12
CA TYR A 101 4.85 2.23 -6.87
C TYR A 101 3.43 2.79 -6.93
N GLU A 102 2.50 2.05 -6.34
CA GLU A 102 1.22 2.59 -5.91
C GLU A 102 1.39 3.10 -4.49
N CYS A 103 0.92 4.32 -4.23
CA CYS A 103 1.18 5.04 -3.00
C CYS A 103 -0.07 5.73 -2.46
N ILE A 104 -0.18 5.82 -1.14
CA ILE A 104 -1.15 6.73 -0.51
C ILE A 104 -0.59 8.16 -0.59
N ASP A 105 -1.38 9.09 -1.10
CA ASP A 105 -1.03 10.52 -1.15
C ASP A 105 -1.63 11.26 0.06
N THR A 106 -0.78 11.59 1.02
CA THR A 106 -1.20 12.26 2.26
C THR A 106 -1.32 13.77 2.13
N SER A 107 -1.05 14.36 0.95
CA SER A 107 -1.08 15.82 0.74
C SER A 107 -2.48 16.44 0.80
N ARG A 108 -3.51 15.65 0.55
CA ARG A 108 -4.91 16.10 0.48
C ARG A 108 -5.85 15.14 1.21
N PRO A 109 -5.78 15.07 2.55
CA PRO A 109 -6.71 14.23 3.32
C PRO A 109 -8.14 14.74 3.17
N MET A 110 -9.09 13.81 3.03
CA MET A 110 -10.52 14.12 3.04
C MET A 110 -11.04 14.40 4.47
N ALA A 111 -12.29 14.83 4.59
CA ALA A 111 -12.89 15.18 5.88
C ALA A 111 -12.89 14.03 6.90
N ASP A 112 -12.96 12.78 6.44
CA ASP A 112 -12.88 11.57 7.26
C ASP A 112 -11.45 11.11 7.56
N GLY A 113 -10.45 11.84 7.06
CA GLY A 113 -9.03 11.50 7.19
C GLY A 113 -8.49 10.52 6.16
N GLU A 114 -9.34 9.99 5.27
CA GLU A 114 -8.90 9.12 4.18
C GLU A 114 -8.09 9.91 3.14
N CYS A 115 -7.20 9.21 2.46
CA CYS A 115 -6.35 9.74 1.42
C CYS A 115 -6.45 8.88 0.16
N SER A 116 -6.34 9.52 -0.99
CA SER A 116 -6.32 8.83 -2.28
C SER A 116 -5.08 7.95 -2.43
N VAL A 117 -5.21 6.90 -3.22
CA VAL A 117 -4.08 6.11 -3.71
C VAL A 117 -3.76 6.55 -5.13
N VAL A 118 -2.48 6.77 -5.40
CA VAL A 118 -1.95 7.29 -6.66
C VAL A 118 -0.88 6.38 -7.23
N SER A 119 -0.65 6.45 -8.53
CA SER A 119 0.47 5.78 -9.20
C SER A 119 1.66 6.73 -9.33
N TRP A 120 2.82 6.33 -8.79
CA TRP A 120 4.09 7.05 -8.96
C TRP A 120 5.01 6.29 -9.90
N LEU A 121 5.53 6.98 -10.93
CA LEU A 121 6.42 6.41 -11.93
C LEU A 121 7.87 6.85 -11.69
N HIS A 122 8.80 5.89 -11.61
CA HIS A 122 10.21 6.17 -11.34
C HIS A 122 10.89 7.03 -12.41
N ASP A 123 10.35 7.06 -13.63
CA ASP A 123 10.83 7.84 -14.77
C ASP A 123 9.88 8.99 -15.18
N GLY A 124 8.83 9.24 -14.38
CA GLY A 124 7.82 10.27 -14.68
C GLY A 124 8.28 11.71 -14.50
N GLY A 125 9.46 11.91 -13.90
CA GLY A 125 10.01 13.24 -13.60
C GLY A 125 9.56 13.79 -12.24
N ASP A 126 10.28 14.81 -11.76
CA ASP A 126 10.00 15.44 -10.46
C ASP A 126 8.66 16.18 -10.42
N ASP A 127 8.18 16.64 -11.58
CA ASP A 127 6.94 17.40 -11.73
C ASP A 127 5.75 16.53 -12.20
N GLN A 128 5.86 15.20 -12.10
CA GLN A 128 4.77 14.32 -12.51
C GLN A 128 3.50 14.58 -11.71
N ASP A 129 2.37 14.60 -12.38
CA ASP A 129 1.05 14.57 -11.79
C ASP A 129 0.63 13.10 -11.61
N CYS A 130 0.80 12.57 -10.40
CA CYS A 130 0.50 11.16 -10.12
C CYS A 130 -1.00 10.88 -10.31
N GLU A 131 -1.31 9.89 -11.14
CA GLU A 131 -2.69 9.48 -11.42
C GLU A 131 -3.37 8.95 -10.15
N GLU A 132 -4.53 9.49 -9.80
CA GLU A 132 -5.38 8.93 -8.75
C GLU A 132 -6.05 7.65 -9.26
N ILE A 133 -5.83 6.55 -8.54
CA ILE A 133 -6.37 5.22 -8.89
C ILE A 133 -7.45 4.72 -7.92
N ALA A 134 -7.56 5.32 -6.73
CA ALA A 134 -8.63 5.04 -5.77
C ALA A 134 -8.79 6.19 -4.78
N LYS A 135 -9.96 6.32 -4.17
CA LYS A 135 -10.28 7.38 -3.20
C LYS A 135 -9.81 7.08 -1.77
N SER A 136 -9.54 5.81 -1.48
CA SER A 136 -9.03 5.36 -0.18
C SER A 136 -8.21 4.10 -0.33
N TYR A 137 -7.43 3.77 0.70
CA TYR A 137 -6.68 2.51 0.75
C TYR A 137 -7.61 1.29 0.70
N LEU A 138 -8.75 1.33 1.39
CA LEU A 138 -9.72 0.24 1.39
C LEU A 138 -10.30 -0.02 0.00
N GLU A 139 -10.72 1.03 -0.70
CA GLU A 139 -11.23 0.94 -2.08
C GLU A 139 -10.16 0.38 -3.03
N TRP A 140 -8.94 0.89 -2.91
CA TRP A 140 -7.78 0.42 -3.66
C TRP A 140 -7.52 -1.07 -3.41
N PHE A 141 -7.45 -1.49 -2.14
CA PHE A 141 -7.17 -2.87 -1.77
C PHE A 141 -8.19 -3.85 -2.34
N LEU A 142 -9.48 -3.52 -2.26
CA LEU A 142 -10.55 -4.29 -2.89
C LEU A 142 -10.41 -4.37 -4.41
N SER A 143 -10.02 -3.27 -5.07
CA SER A 143 -9.82 -3.26 -6.52
C SER A 143 -8.65 -4.16 -6.94
N VAL A 144 -7.56 -4.18 -6.17
CA VAL A 144 -6.42 -5.08 -6.40
C VAL A 144 -6.84 -6.54 -6.24
N LEU A 145 -7.58 -6.89 -5.19
CA LEU A 145 -8.07 -8.26 -5.00
C LEU A 145 -8.96 -8.72 -6.17
N ARG A 146 -9.83 -7.86 -6.67
CA ARG A 146 -10.69 -8.16 -7.85
C ARG A 146 -9.86 -8.34 -9.12
N MET A 147 -8.82 -7.54 -9.30
CA MET A 147 -7.89 -7.68 -10.42
C MET A 147 -7.18 -9.04 -10.36
N ILE A 148 -6.65 -9.44 -9.20
CA ILE A 148 -6.00 -10.73 -9.01
C ILE A 148 -6.96 -11.88 -9.34
N GLN A 149 -8.22 -11.83 -8.85
CA GLN A 149 -9.24 -12.83 -9.17
C GLN A 149 -9.48 -12.97 -10.68
N SER A 150 -9.51 -11.86 -11.42
CA SER A 150 -9.73 -11.87 -12.85
C SER A 150 -8.59 -12.52 -13.63
N VAL A 151 -7.36 -12.39 -13.16
CA VAL A 151 -6.18 -13.04 -13.76
C VAL A 151 -6.18 -14.54 -13.44
N ASP A 152 -6.38 -14.93 -12.18
CA ASP A 152 -6.40 -16.34 -11.77
C ASP A 152 -7.51 -17.15 -12.47
N THR A 153 -8.64 -16.53 -12.80
CA THR A 153 -9.71 -17.19 -13.55
C THR A 153 -9.44 -17.34 -15.04
N GLN A 154 -8.52 -16.56 -15.62
CA GLN A 154 -8.13 -16.68 -17.03
C GLN A 154 -7.11 -17.79 -17.27
N ASP A 155 -6.27 -18.08 -16.30
CA ASP A 155 -5.25 -19.15 -16.37
C ASP A 155 -5.83 -20.57 -16.24
N VAL A 156 -7.10 -20.72 -15.88
CA VAL A 156 -7.80 -22.02 -15.73
C VAL A 156 -8.56 -22.46 -17.01
N ARG A 157 -8.38 -21.73 -18.12
CA ARG A 157 -8.99 -22.09 -19.42
C ARG A 157 -7.92 -22.59 -20.42
#